data_77f90a656cfbf7b53f4b0dcd22a687b0
#
_entry.id   77f90a656cfbf7b53f4b0dcd22a687b0
#
_cell.length_a   1.000
_cell.length_b   1.000
_cell.length_c   1.000
_cell.angle_alpha   90.00
_cell.angle_beta   90.00
_cell.angle_gamma   90.00
#
_symmetry.space_group_name_H-M   'P 1'
#
loop_
_entity.id
_entity.type
_entity.pdbx_description
1 polymer ?
#
loop_
_entity_poly.entity_id
_entity_poly.type
_entity_poly.pdbx_seq_one_letter_code
_entity_poly.pdbx_strand_id
1 'polypeptide(L)'
;DSGISSKDPIFILGLPRAGSTLLEQILSSHSMIEGTEELHNIMTIGRRIRTTNDSKNYLNNLLDLNKENISSYGNMYIDETRWARKDNNFFIDKMPNNFPHIGLIKMILPNAKIIDARRNPLDGCFSCFKQYFAKGQHFTYDLDDVARYYKDYLKIMKFWNNYFPDEIHTAVSYTHLRAHET
;
A
#
# COMPACT_ATOMS: atom_id res chain seq x y z
N ASP A 1 -13.25 -14.23 11.12
CA ASP A 1 -13.22 -12.79 10.90
C ASP A 1 -13.03 -12.05 12.22
N SER A 2 -11.83 -11.54 12.44
CA SER A 2 -11.47 -10.81 13.69
C SER A 2 -11.07 -9.35 13.42
N GLY A 3 -10.95 -8.96 12.15
CA GLY A 3 -10.68 -7.57 11.75
C GLY A 3 -11.90 -6.66 11.84
N ILE A 4 -11.67 -5.36 11.66
CA ILE A 4 -12.72 -4.35 11.63
C ILE A 4 -13.47 -4.41 10.29
N SER A 5 -14.79 -4.44 10.32
CA SER A 5 -15.63 -4.57 9.12
C SER A 5 -15.73 -3.29 8.27
N SER A 6 -14.96 -2.24 8.57
CA SER A 6 -14.93 -1.01 7.76
C SER A 6 -14.58 -1.30 6.31
N LYS A 7 -15.33 -0.67 5.39
CA LYS A 7 -15.10 -0.73 3.93
C LYS A 7 -14.53 0.58 3.39
N ASP A 8 -14.32 1.54 4.26
CA ASP A 8 -13.98 2.92 3.90
C ASP A 8 -12.56 3.08 3.36
N PRO A 9 -11.53 2.31 3.83
CA PRO A 9 -10.17 2.47 3.34
C PRO A 9 -9.99 1.90 1.93
N ILE A 10 -9.37 2.70 1.06
CA ILE A 10 -8.85 2.31 -0.25
C ILE A 10 -7.33 2.49 -0.21
N PHE A 11 -6.59 1.40 -0.23
CA PHE A 11 -5.14 1.44 -0.25
C PHE A 11 -4.61 1.52 -1.68
N ILE A 12 -3.83 2.56 -1.99
CA ILE A 12 -3.05 2.64 -3.24
C ILE A 12 -1.59 2.37 -2.88
N LEU A 13 -1.09 1.25 -3.34
CA LEU A 13 0.26 0.78 -3.09
C LEU A 13 0.98 0.42 -4.39
N GLY A 14 2.23 -0.01 -4.31
CA GLY A 14 3.07 -0.34 -5.46
C GLY A 14 4.48 0.21 -5.32
N LEU A 15 5.17 0.45 -6.42
CA LEU A 15 6.48 1.09 -6.38
C LEU A 15 6.34 2.63 -6.35
N PRO A 16 7.30 3.34 -5.74
CA PRO A 16 7.43 4.77 -5.95
C PRO A 16 7.48 5.10 -7.46
N ARG A 17 6.93 6.23 -7.86
CA ARG A 17 6.91 6.69 -9.26
C ARG A 17 6.05 5.85 -10.22
N ALA A 18 5.20 4.96 -9.69
CA ALA A 18 4.27 4.15 -10.50
C ALA A 18 2.99 4.89 -10.93
N GLY A 19 2.83 6.17 -10.58
CA GLY A 19 1.64 6.94 -10.91
C GLY A 19 0.54 6.90 -9.84
N SER A 20 0.88 6.49 -8.62
CA SER A 20 -0.07 6.41 -7.49
C SER A 20 -0.75 7.75 -7.16
N THR A 21 -0.02 8.88 -7.29
CA THR A 21 -0.59 10.22 -7.07
C THR A 21 -1.63 10.59 -8.14
N LEU A 22 -1.38 10.27 -9.41
CA LEU A 22 -2.37 10.48 -10.47
C LEU A 22 -3.63 9.64 -10.23
N LEU A 23 -3.44 8.38 -9.83
CA LEU A 23 -4.55 7.48 -9.53
C LEU A 23 -5.37 7.99 -8.33
N GLU A 24 -4.72 8.47 -7.29
CA GLU A 24 -5.37 9.13 -6.15
C GLU A 24 -6.19 10.33 -6.60
N GLN A 25 -5.64 11.22 -7.44
CA GLN A 25 -6.34 12.39 -7.95
C GLN A 25 -7.57 12.01 -8.79
N ILE A 26 -7.44 10.99 -9.65
CA ILE A 26 -8.57 10.49 -10.44
C ILE A 26 -9.68 9.96 -9.54
N LEU A 27 -9.36 9.12 -8.56
CA LEU A 27 -10.35 8.54 -7.66
C LEU A 27 -10.98 9.59 -6.74
N SER A 28 -10.19 10.52 -6.21
CA SER A 28 -10.69 11.59 -5.34
C SER A 28 -11.46 12.69 -6.07
N SER A 29 -11.54 12.65 -7.40
CA SER A 29 -12.50 13.48 -8.16
C SER A 29 -13.94 13.01 -8.00
N HIS A 30 -14.15 11.80 -7.52
CA HIS A 30 -15.48 11.28 -7.22
C HIS A 30 -15.99 11.81 -5.86
N SER A 31 -17.25 12.29 -5.81
CA SER A 31 -17.82 12.94 -4.62
C SER A 31 -17.86 12.10 -3.34
N MET A 32 -17.79 10.78 -3.46
CA MET A 32 -17.79 9.85 -2.33
C MET A 32 -16.39 9.45 -1.84
N ILE A 33 -15.33 9.88 -2.52
CA ILE A 33 -13.95 9.46 -2.24
C ILE A 33 -13.11 10.69 -1.93
N GLU A 34 -12.35 10.63 -0.85
CA GLU A 34 -11.38 11.66 -0.51
C GLU A 34 -9.95 11.12 -0.56
N GLY A 35 -9.02 11.93 -1.06
CA GLY A 35 -7.59 11.71 -0.92
C GLY A 35 -7.13 12.14 0.46
N THR A 36 -6.13 11.42 0.99
CA THR A 36 -5.44 11.82 2.21
C THR A 36 -3.97 12.09 1.91
N GLU A 37 -3.15 12.22 2.93
CA GLU A 37 -1.70 12.25 2.81
C GLU A 37 -1.11 10.82 2.79
N GLU A 38 0.22 10.72 2.68
CA GLU A 38 0.92 9.44 2.87
C GLU A 38 0.84 9.02 4.34
N LEU A 39 -0.03 8.06 4.64
CA LEU A 39 -0.28 7.60 6.00
C LEU A 39 0.72 6.52 6.40
N HIS A 40 1.50 6.77 7.45
CA HIS A 40 2.51 5.82 7.95
C HIS A 40 1.95 4.78 8.94
N ASN A 41 0.63 4.76 9.17
CA ASN A 41 -0.02 3.97 10.22
C ASN A 41 0.19 2.48 10.04
N ILE A 42 0.02 1.92 8.84
CA ILE A 42 0.28 0.50 8.56
C ILE A 42 1.73 0.11 8.88
N MET A 43 2.70 0.91 8.45
CA MET A 43 4.11 0.65 8.74
C MET A 43 4.41 0.78 10.24
N THR A 44 3.74 1.69 10.94
CA THR A 44 3.87 1.85 12.40
C THR A 44 3.32 0.63 13.13
N ILE A 45 2.14 0.13 12.74
CA ILE A 45 1.56 -1.11 13.27
C ILE A 45 2.52 -2.29 13.00
N GLY A 46 3.03 -2.42 11.78
CA GLY A 46 4.02 -3.44 11.44
C GLY A 46 5.29 -3.41 12.30
N ARG A 47 5.77 -2.20 12.64
CA ARG A 47 6.91 -2.04 13.58
C ARG A 47 6.53 -2.48 14.99
N ARG A 48 5.37 -2.09 15.50
CA ARG A 48 4.88 -2.52 16.83
C ARG A 48 4.81 -4.05 16.91
N ILE A 49 4.22 -4.72 15.90
CA ILE A 49 4.16 -6.19 15.83
C ILE A 49 5.56 -6.80 15.85
N ARG A 50 6.52 -6.21 15.11
CA ARG A 50 7.91 -6.70 15.10
C ARG A 50 8.58 -6.66 16.47
N THR A 51 8.24 -5.69 17.31
CA THR A 51 8.88 -5.45 18.61
C THR A 51 8.12 -6.08 19.78
N THR A 52 6.96 -6.68 19.56
CA THR A 52 6.07 -7.19 20.64
C THR A 52 6.65 -8.41 21.35
N ASN A 53 7.46 -9.23 20.67
CA ASN A 53 8.12 -10.38 21.26
C ASN A 53 9.64 -10.27 21.03
N ASP A 54 10.46 -10.86 21.90
CA ASP A 54 11.92 -10.95 21.71
C ASP A 54 12.34 -11.70 20.43
N SER A 55 11.41 -12.37 19.77
CA SER A 55 11.61 -12.93 18.43
C SER A 55 11.65 -11.79 17.41
N LYS A 56 12.81 -11.56 16.81
CA LYS A 56 13.02 -10.54 15.78
C LYS A 56 12.32 -10.84 14.45
N ASN A 57 11.41 -11.81 14.39
CA ASN A 57 10.75 -12.25 13.16
C ASN A 57 9.34 -11.70 13.08
N TYR A 58 9.17 -10.67 12.23
CA TYR A 58 7.86 -10.04 11.96
C TYR A 58 6.76 -11.04 11.57
N LEU A 59 7.08 -12.04 10.73
CA LEU A 59 6.08 -13.00 10.25
C LEU A 59 5.57 -13.90 11.39
N ASN A 60 6.46 -14.38 12.27
CA ASN A 60 6.05 -15.18 13.41
C ASN A 60 5.15 -14.38 14.35
N ASN A 61 5.55 -13.14 14.68
CA ASN A 61 4.74 -12.27 15.52
C ASN A 61 3.37 -11.94 14.90
N LEU A 62 3.31 -11.83 13.57
CA LEU A 62 2.06 -11.61 12.85
C LEU A 62 1.13 -12.84 12.95
N LEU A 63 1.68 -14.05 12.85
CA LEU A 63 0.93 -15.30 12.98
C LEU A 63 0.44 -15.56 14.41
N ASP A 64 1.15 -15.05 15.41
CA ASP A 64 0.81 -15.18 16.84
C ASP A 64 -0.26 -14.17 17.32
N LEU A 65 -0.72 -13.26 16.44
CA LEU A 65 -1.76 -12.29 16.80
C LEU A 65 -3.09 -13.01 17.10
N ASN A 66 -3.60 -12.75 18.27
CA ASN A 66 -4.96 -13.19 18.64
C ASN A 66 -6.05 -12.23 18.09
N LYS A 67 -7.31 -12.63 18.22
CA LYS A 67 -8.45 -11.85 17.72
C LYS A 67 -8.54 -10.44 18.32
N GLU A 68 -8.20 -10.29 19.59
CA GLU A 68 -8.22 -9.00 20.29
C GLU A 68 -7.15 -8.07 19.75
N ASN A 69 -5.93 -8.57 19.52
CA ASN A 69 -4.85 -7.80 18.92
C ASN A 69 -5.22 -7.33 17.52
N ILE A 70 -5.76 -8.22 16.68
CA ILE A 70 -6.18 -7.90 15.32
C ILE A 70 -7.23 -6.80 15.32
N SER A 71 -8.28 -6.93 16.15
CA SER A 71 -9.34 -5.93 16.29
C SER A 71 -8.80 -4.60 16.84
N SER A 72 -7.90 -4.66 17.83
CA SER A 72 -7.25 -3.48 18.40
C SER A 72 -6.42 -2.71 17.36
N TYR A 73 -5.63 -3.40 16.54
CA TYR A 73 -4.86 -2.77 15.47
C TYR A 73 -5.75 -2.17 14.37
N GLY A 74 -6.87 -2.83 14.06
CA GLY A 74 -7.84 -2.29 13.11
C GLY A 74 -8.48 -1.00 13.62
N ASN A 75 -8.94 -0.98 14.88
CA ASN A 75 -9.47 0.22 15.52
C ASN A 75 -8.42 1.33 15.57
N MET A 76 -7.20 1.00 16.01
CA MET A 76 -6.10 1.96 16.06
C MET A 76 -5.84 2.61 14.70
N TYR A 77 -5.85 1.83 13.59
CA TYR A 77 -5.70 2.39 12.25
C TYR A 77 -6.84 3.36 11.92
N ILE A 78 -8.09 2.98 12.17
CA ILE A 78 -9.26 3.81 11.86
C ILE A 78 -9.25 5.10 12.70
N ASP A 79 -8.92 5.02 13.98
CA ASP A 79 -8.90 6.17 14.88
C ASP A 79 -7.72 7.11 14.61
N GLU A 80 -6.51 6.55 14.45
CA GLU A 80 -5.30 7.34 14.22
C GLU A 80 -5.27 7.99 12.82
N THR A 81 -6.07 7.52 11.85
CA THR A 81 -6.18 8.15 10.53
C THR A 81 -7.32 9.18 10.44
N ARG A 82 -8.14 9.31 11.49
CA ARG A 82 -9.33 10.17 11.49
C ARG A 82 -9.01 11.64 11.19
N TRP A 83 -7.90 12.16 11.68
CA TRP A 83 -7.48 13.55 11.47
C TRP A 83 -7.21 13.91 9.99
N ALA A 84 -6.82 12.92 9.17
CA ALA A 84 -6.53 13.11 7.74
C ALA A 84 -7.77 13.02 6.86
N ARG A 85 -8.92 12.64 7.43
CA ARG A 85 -10.18 12.42 6.72
C ARG A 85 -11.15 13.59 6.94
N LYS A 86 -11.95 13.87 5.92
CA LYS A 86 -13.15 14.70 6.01
C LYS A 86 -14.32 13.81 6.42
N ASP A 87 -15.41 13.75 5.71
CA ASP A 87 -16.55 12.90 6.08
C ASP A 87 -17.10 12.15 4.86
N ASN A 88 -16.25 11.84 3.87
CA ASN A 88 -16.65 11.08 2.71
C ASN A 88 -16.78 9.58 3.04
N ASN A 89 -17.53 8.86 2.20
CA ASN A 89 -17.79 7.43 2.40
C ASN A 89 -16.53 6.58 2.32
N PHE A 90 -15.54 7.03 1.51
CA PHE A 90 -14.28 6.33 1.30
C PHE A 90 -13.12 7.32 1.42
N PHE A 91 -12.00 6.84 1.92
CA PHE A 91 -10.75 7.59 1.92
C PHE A 91 -9.60 6.76 1.34
N ILE A 92 -8.66 7.45 0.71
CA ILE A 92 -7.50 6.82 0.08
C ILE A 92 -6.30 6.92 1.01
N ASP A 93 -5.73 5.78 1.40
CA ASP A 93 -4.38 5.68 1.97
C ASP A 93 -3.41 5.38 0.82
N LYS A 94 -2.75 6.43 0.32
CA LYS A 94 -1.79 6.30 -0.77
C LYS A 94 -0.38 6.23 -0.19
N MET A 95 0.06 5.03 0.14
CA MET A 95 1.43 4.75 0.60
C MET A 95 2.03 3.62 -0.25
N PRO A 96 2.86 3.93 -1.26
CA PRO A 96 3.44 2.91 -2.14
C PRO A 96 4.08 1.75 -1.39
N ASN A 97 4.85 2.05 -0.35
CA ASN A 97 5.59 1.05 0.43
C ASN A 97 4.72 0.15 1.33
N ASN A 98 3.39 0.23 1.24
CA ASN A 98 2.49 -0.69 1.95
C ASN A 98 2.33 -2.07 1.28
N PHE A 99 2.86 -2.28 0.07
CA PHE A 99 2.72 -3.57 -0.64
C PHE A 99 3.25 -4.80 0.14
N PRO A 100 4.30 -4.73 0.97
CA PRO A 100 4.71 -5.87 1.78
C PRO A 100 3.74 -6.19 2.92
N HIS A 101 2.88 -5.23 3.27
CA HIS A 101 1.96 -5.31 4.41
C HIS A 101 0.53 -5.68 4.02
N ILE A 102 0.28 -6.12 2.77
CA ILE A 102 -1.08 -6.51 2.31
C ILE A 102 -1.71 -7.55 3.24
N GLY A 103 -0.95 -8.55 3.71
CA GLY A 103 -1.45 -9.53 4.66
C GLY A 103 -1.89 -8.91 5.98
N LEU A 104 -1.12 -7.96 6.53
CA LEU A 104 -1.52 -7.21 7.73
C LEU A 104 -2.79 -6.39 7.46
N ILE A 105 -2.83 -5.66 6.35
CA ILE A 105 -4.00 -4.85 5.96
C ILE A 105 -5.25 -5.73 5.91
N LYS A 106 -5.21 -6.84 5.19
CA LYS A 106 -6.36 -7.76 5.06
C LYS A 106 -6.73 -8.44 6.37
N MET A 107 -5.79 -8.63 7.28
CA MET A 107 -6.03 -9.20 8.59
C MET A 107 -6.80 -8.23 9.51
N ILE A 108 -6.40 -6.95 9.55
CA ILE A 108 -6.99 -5.93 10.43
C ILE A 108 -8.20 -5.22 9.80
N LEU A 109 -8.25 -5.14 8.47
CA LEU A 109 -9.27 -4.46 7.65
C LEU A 109 -9.69 -5.36 6.48
N PRO A 110 -10.40 -6.45 6.71
CA PRO A 110 -10.66 -7.47 5.68
C PRO A 110 -11.44 -6.94 4.48
N ASN A 111 -12.24 -5.89 4.66
CA ASN A 111 -13.06 -5.28 3.60
C ASN A 111 -12.38 -4.10 2.88
N ALA A 112 -11.16 -3.73 3.28
CA ALA A 112 -10.40 -2.68 2.62
C ALA A 112 -10.14 -3.02 1.15
N LYS A 113 -10.25 -2.03 0.28
CA LYS A 113 -9.93 -2.15 -1.15
C LYS A 113 -8.44 -1.91 -1.36
N ILE A 114 -7.84 -2.72 -2.23
CA ILE A 114 -6.40 -2.62 -2.52
C ILE A 114 -6.22 -2.39 -4.01
N ILE A 115 -5.46 -1.35 -4.35
CA ILE A 115 -5.10 -1.01 -5.72
C ILE A 115 -3.57 -1.02 -5.84
N ASP A 116 -3.09 -1.89 -6.70
CA ASP A 116 -1.67 -1.99 -7.06
C ASP A 116 -1.39 -1.09 -8.25
N ALA A 117 -0.79 0.08 -8.00
CA ALA A 117 -0.43 1.04 -9.03
C ALA A 117 0.83 0.58 -9.76
N ARG A 118 0.73 0.39 -11.08
CA ARG A 118 1.84 -0.05 -11.93
C ARG A 118 2.12 0.94 -13.06
N ARG A 119 3.34 0.90 -13.52
CA ARG A 119 3.84 1.64 -14.68
C ARG A 119 4.74 0.73 -15.51
N ASN A 120 5.05 1.15 -16.76
CA ASN A 120 6.08 0.44 -17.55
C ASN A 120 7.33 0.21 -16.68
N PRO A 121 7.86 -1.03 -16.62
CA PRO A 121 9.00 -1.37 -15.77
C PRO A 121 10.22 -0.48 -15.97
N LEU A 122 10.60 -0.22 -17.23
CA LEU A 122 11.77 0.60 -17.55
C LEU A 122 11.54 2.05 -17.14
N ASP A 123 10.37 2.63 -17.48
CA ASP A 123 10.02 3.99 -17.12
C ASP A 123 9.93 4.18 -15.60
N GLY A 124 9.36 3.21 -14.88
CA GLY A 124 9.23 3.24 -13.43
C GLY A 124 10.59 3.15 -12.74
N CYS A 125 11.39 2.17 -13.11
CA CYS A 125 12.74 1.98 -12.56
C CYS A 125 13.65 3.18 -12.85
N PHE A 126 13.66 3.67 -14.08
CA PHE A 126 14.45 4.85 -14.44
C PHE A 126 13.97 6.12 -13.73
N SER A 127 12.66 6.29 -13.57
CA SER A 127 12.09 7.39 -12.79
C SER A 127 12.48 7.33 -11.30
N CYS A 128 12.56 6.14 -10.71
CA CYS A 128 13.06 5.95 -9.36
C CYS A 128 14.54 6.32 -9.25
N PHE A 129 15.38 5.84 -10.17
CA PHE A 129 16.82 6.15 -10.19
C PHE A 129 17.10 7.64 -10.34
N LYS A 130 16.36 8.35 -11.20
CA LYS A 130 16.52 9.80 -11.40
C LYS A 130 16.03 10.65 -10.24
N GLN A 131 15.18 10.12 -9.38
CA GLN A 131 14.58 10.87 -8.29
C GLN A 131 15.50 10.87 -7.08
N TYR A 132 15.88 12.05 -6.62
CA TYR A 132 16.51 12.18 -5.29
C TYR A 132 15.43 12.04 -4.21
N PHE A 133 15.48 10.94 -3.49
CA PHE A 133 14.62 10.72 -2.32
C PHE A 133 15.39 11.14 -1.06
N ALA A 134 14.84 12.07 -0.31
CA ALA A 134 15.50 12.59 0.89
C ALA A 134 15.70 11.54 1.99
N LYS A 135 14.81 10.52 2.06
CA LYS A 135 14.86 9.43 3.04
C LYS A 135 14.18 8.16 2.51
N GLY A 136 14.63 6.99 2.98
CA GLY A 136 13.88 5.73 2.96
C GLY A 136 13.91 4.91 1.67
N GLN A 137 14.49 5.41 0.57
CA GLN A 137 14.50 4.72 -0.73
C GLN A 137 15.94 4.44 -1.20
N HIS A 138 16.75 3.82 -0.34
CA HIS A 138 18.19 3.61 -0.61
C HIS A 138 18.49 2.80 -1.87
N PHE A 139 17.58 1.89 -2.25
CA PHE A 139 17.70 1.09 -3.47
C PHE A 139 17.71 1.94 -4.75
N THR A 140 17.28 3.19 -4.70
CA THR A 140 17.18 4.05 -5.90
C THR A 140 18.51 4.68 -6.33
N TYR A 141 19.57 4.52 -5.57
CA TYR A 141 20.88 5.09 -5.90
C TYR A 141 21.72 4.25 -6.88
N ASP A 142 21.29 3.01 -7.17
CA ASP A 142 21.93 2.09 -8.10
C ASP A 142 20.88 1.42 -8.99
N LEU A 143 21.17 1.27 -10.29
CA LEU A 143 20.22 0.68 -11.26
C LEU A 143 20.00 -0.83 -11.03
N ASP A 144 21.03 -1.55 -10.60
CA ASP A 144 20.91 -2.97 -10.30
C ASP A 144 20.08 -3.19 -9.03
N ASP A 145 20.23 -2.32 -8.04
CA ASP A 145 19.40 -2.34 -6.83
C ASP A 145 17.94 -2.01 -7.15
N VAL A 146 17.67 -1.03 -8.00
CA VAL A 146 16.31 -0.74 -8.49
C VAL A 146 15.72 -1.95 -9.20
N ALA A 147 16.48 -2.57 -10.09
CA ALA A 147 16.01 -3.75 -10.84
C ALA A 147 15.75 -4.95 -9.91
N ARG A 148 16.59 -5.15 -8.89
CA ARG A 148 16.43 -6.20 -7.87
C ARG A 148 15.18 -5.95 -7.03
N TYR A 149 15.01 -4.74 -6.54
CA TYR A 149 13.83 -4.34 -5.77
C TYR A 149 12.53 -4.50 -6.56
N TYR A 150 12.55 -4.11 -7.86
CA TYR A 150 11.42 -4.32 -8.76
C TYR A 150 11.05 -5.81 -8.92
N LYS A 151 12.04 -6.68 -9.10
CA LYS A 151 11.82 -8.14 -9.19
C LYS A 151 11.21 -8.70 -7.89
N ASP A 152 11.68 -8.24 -6.74
CA ASP A 152 11.17 -8.68 -5.45
C ASP A 152 9.75 -8.16 -5.19
N TYR A 153 9.45 -6.92 -5.59
CA TYR A 153 8.08 -6.41 -5.60
C TYR A 153 7.15 -7.30 -6.45
N LEU A 154 7.55 -7.67 -7.66
CA LEU A 154 6.73 -8.53 -8.50
C LEU A 154 6.47 -9.91 -7.88
N LYS A 155 7.47 -10.50 -7.20
CA LYS A 155 7.30 -11.78 -6.48
C LYS A 155 6.30 -11.63 -5.34
N ILE A 156 6.40 -10.57 -4.53
CA ILE A 156 5.50 -10.28 -3.43
C ILE A 156 4.07 -10.06 -3.95
N MET A 157 3.90 -9.26 -5.00
CA MET A 157 2.58 -9.02 -5.57
C MET A 157 1.97 -10.28 -6.21
N LYS A 158 2.78 -11.11 -6.85
CA LYS A 158 2.33 -12.41 -7.35
C LYS A 158 1.85 -13.32 -6.22
N PHE A 159 2.59 -13.35 -5.10
CA PHE A 159 2.18 -14.10 -3.90
C PHE A 159 0.83 -13.60 -3.38
N TRP A 160 0.65 -12.29 -3.21
CA TRP A 160 -0.59 -11.72 -2.70
C TRP A 160 -1.78 -11.93 -3.64
N ASN A 161 -1.60 -11.78 -4.96
CA ASN A 161 -2.65 -12.05 -5.94
C ASN A 161 -3.09 -13.53 -5.94
N ASN A 162 -2.18 -14.45 -5.68
CA ASN A 162 -2.52 -15.87 -5.54
C ASN A 162 -3.24 -16.16 -4.22
N TYR A 163 -2.91 -15.44 -3.15
CA TYR A 163 -3.50 -15.65 -1.82
C TYR A 163 -4.86 -14.96 -1.66
N PHE A 164 -5.01 -13.80 -2.27
CA PHE A 164 -6.25 -13.00 -2.30
C PHE A 164 -6.71 -12.80 -3.75
N PRO A 165 -7.23 -13.85 -4.41
CA PRO A 165 -7.67 -13.75 -5.80
C PRO A 165 -8.81 -12.72 -5.90
N ASP A 166 -8.73 -11.87 -6.93
CA ASP A 166 -9.71 -10.82 -7.24
C ASP A 166 -9.88 -9.70 -6.20
N GLU A 167 -9.09 -9.71 -5.11
CA GLU A 167 -9.16 -8.68 -4.07
C GLU A 167 -8.15 -7.53 -4.25
N ILE A 168 -7.20 -7.69 -5.17
CA ILE A 168 -6.18 -6.67 -5.47
C ILE A 168 -6.34 -6.22 -6.91
N HIS A 169 -6.79 -4.99 -7.09
CA HIS A 169 -6.95 -4.42 -8.43
C HIS A 169 -5.63 -3.85 -8.95
N THR A 170 -5.15 -4.35 -10.08
CA THR A 170 -3.95 -3.80 -10.74
C THR A 170 -4.33 -2.67 -11.69
N ALA A 171 -3.87 -1.46 -11.40
CA ALA A 171 -4.05 -0.27 -12.23
C ALA A 171 -2.75 0.11 -12.94
N VAL A 172 -2.77 0.16 -14.29
CA VAL A 172 -1.60 0.46 -15.11
C VAL A 172 -1.74 1.85 -15.73
N SER A 173 -0.92 2.79 -15.29
CA SER A 173 -1.11 4.23 -15.55
C SER A 173 -0.70 4.73 -16.94
N TYR A 174 -0.04 3.94 -17.79
CA TYR A 174 0.56 4.46 -19.04
C TYR A 174 -0.15 4.03 -20.32
N THR A 175 -0.94 2.98 -20.31
CA THR A 175 -1.53 2.41 -21.52
C THR A 175 -2.71 3.23 -22.07
N HIS A 176 -3.33 4.05 -21.26
CA HIS A 176 -4.56 4.77 -21.65
C HIS A 176 -4.34 6.26 -21.91
N LEU A 177 -3.24 6.87 -21.42
CA LEU A 177 -2.99 8.30 -21.57
C LEU A 177 -2.33 8.69 -22.90
N ARG A 178 -1.66 7.76 -23.59
CA ARG A 178 -1.03 8.01 -24.91
C ARG A 178 -1.97 7.86 -26.10
N ALA A 179 -3.15 7.32 -25.93
CA ALA A 179 -4.10 7.10 -27.02
C ALA A 179 -4.81 8.37 -27.53
N HIS A 180 -4.58 9.51 -26.91
CA HIS A 180 -5.23 10.78 -27.25
C HIS A 180 -4.27 11.92 -27.65
N GLU A 181 -3.00 11.63 -27.88
CA GLU A 181 -2.00 12.61 -28.34
C GLU A 181 -1.66 12.47 -29.84
N THR A 182 -2.62 12.05 -30.66
CA THR A 182 -2.50 12.11 -32.15
C THR A 182 -3.66 12.88 -32.74
#